data_1decfbdef090727b6fc10804360deada
#
_entry.id   1decfbdef090727b6fc10804360deada
#
_cell.length_a   1.000
_cell.length_b   1.000
_cell.length_c   1.000
_cell.angle_alpha   90.00
_cell.angle_beta   90.00
_cell.angle_gamma   90.00
#
_symmetry.space_group_name_H-M   'P 1'
#
loop_
_entity.id
_entity.type
_entity.pdbx_description
1 polymer ?
#
loop_
_entity_poly.entity_id
_entity_poly.type
_entity_poly.pdbx_seq_one_letter_code
_entity_poly.pdbx_strand_id
1 'polypeptide(L)'
;MINISISENIKNIDEKIKIAAGKSGRNFSDITVLAASKTRTAEEITEAARNGVKVFGENYVQEFLAKFETLSHNKEIIWHIIGRLQKNKVKYIIGKVDLIHSVDGIELAEIIEKHSAAKNITSNILIEVNLAGEKTKGGILPEKLTGLISEINKFRHIKAAGLMAMPPLESGSRKYFKHLKELINEINLKSVYKGKLSVLSMGTSGDFEAAIEEGATIIRLGTVIFGVRPPKN
;
A
#
# COMPACT_ATOMS: atom_id res chain seq x y z
N MET A 1 6.17 -27.60 13.94
CA MET A 1 5.26 -26.50 13.61
C MET A 1 4.37 -26.98 12.48
N ILE A 2 3.05 -26.96 12.66
CA ILE A 2 2.11 -27.33 11.61
C ILE A 2 2.23 -26.26 10.52
N ASN A 3 2.61 -26.68 9.32
CA ASN A 3 2.73 -25.77 8.17
C ASN A 3 1.29 -25.52 7.65
N ILE A 4 0.67 -24.45 8.14
CA ILE A 4 -0.69 -24.06 7.73
C ILE A 4 -0.62 -23.59 6.27
N SER A 5 -1.52 -24.07 5.41
CA SER A 5 -1.54 -23.73 3.99
C SER A 5 -1.90 -22.24 3.76
N ILE A 6 -1.49 -21.68 2.60
CA ILE A 6 -1.88 -20.31 2.21
C ILE A 6 -3.42 -20.17 2.21
N SER A 7 -4.13 -21.20 1.73
CA SER A 7 -5.60 -21.21 1.74
C SER A 7 -6.21 -21.08 3.13
N GLU A 8 -5.68 -21.83 4.10
CA GLU A 8 -6.17 -21.80 5.47
C GLU A 8 -5.81 -20.49 6.17
N ASN A 9 -4.61 -19.97 5.91
CA ASN A 9 -4.19 -18.66 6.40
C ASN A 9 -5.15 -17.54 5.91
N ILE A 10 -5.51 -17.54 4.62
CA ILE A 10 -6.44 -16.56 4.04
C ILE A 10 -7.80 -16.64 4.71
N LYS A 11 -8.37 -17.84 4.91
CA LYS A 11 -9.66 -18.00 5.61
C LYS A 11 -9.61 -17.42 7.04
N ASN A 12 -8.54 -17.72 7.78
CA ASN A 12 -8.37 -17.20 9.13
C ASN A 12 -8.22 -15.65 9.16
N ILE A 13 -7.57 -15.08 8.15
CA ILE A 13 -7.42 -13.64 7.99
C ILE A 13 -8.79 -13.01 7.67
N ASP A 14 -9.55 -13.59 6.76
CA ASP A 14 -10.87 -13.08 6.37
C ASP A 14 -11.83 -12.99 7.56
N GLU A 15 -11.83 -14.00 8.46
CA GLU A 15 -12.63 -13.96 9.68
C GLU A 15 -12.21 -12.82 10.61
N LYS A 16 -10.90 -12.62 10.79
CA LYS A 16 -10.39 -11.50 11.61
C LYS A 16 -10.73 -10.14 11.00
N ILE A 17 -10.65 -10.00 9.67
CA ILE A 17 -11.04 -8.77 8.96
C ILE A 17 -12.53 -8.50 9.15
N LYS A 18 -13.40 -9.51 9.01
CA LYS A 18 -14.86 -9.37 9.25
C LYS A 18 -15.15 -8.86 10.64
N ILE A 19 -14.48 -9.43 11.66
CA ILE A 19 -14.65 -9.03 13.06
C ILE A 19 -14.20 -7.58 13.27
N ALA A 20 -13.01 -7.21 12.78
CA ALA A 20 -12.46 -5.86 12.94
C ALA A 20 -13.28 -4.81 12.17
N ALA A 21 -13.73 -5.13 10.95
CA ALA A 21 -14.60 -4.27 10.16
C ALA A 21 -15.95 -4.06 10.87
N GLY A 22 -16.57 -5.13 11.38
CA GLY A 22 -17.83 -5.04 12.14
C GLY A 22 -17.73 -4.17 13.37
N LYS A 23 -16.62 -4.24 14.13
CA LYS A 23 -16.39 -3.37 15.30
C LYS A 23 -16.33 -1.88 14.94
N SER A 24 -15.91 -1.54 13.72
CA SER A 24 -15.86 -0.16 13.23
C SER A 24 -17.07 0.24 12.38
N GLY A 25 -18.14 -0.56 12.34
CA GLY A 25 -19.36 -0.30 11.58
C GLY A 25 -19.13 -0.38 10.05
N ARG A 26 -18.13 -1.14 9.60
CA ARG A 26 -17.74 -1.29 8.20
C ARG A 26 -17.98 -2.72 7.72
N ASN A 27 -18.03 -2.89 6.40
CA ASN A 27 -18.14 -4.19 5.76
C ASN A 27 -16.76 -4.74 5.41
N PHE A 28 -16.66 -6.07 5.28
CA PHE A 28 -15.48 -6.74 4.77
C PHE A 28 -15.03 -6.17 3.40
N SER A 29 -15.99 -5.90 2.52
CA SER A 29 -15.75 -5.33 1.19
C SER A 29 -15.10 -3.95 1.16
N ASP A 30 -15.12 -3.22 2.28
CA ASP A 30 -14.50 -1.89 2.40
C ASP A 30 -12.98 -1.98 2.62
N ILE A 31 -12.47 -3.23 2.80
CA ILE A 31 -11.08 -3.49 3.13
C ILE A 31 -10.40 -4.27 1.99
N THR A 32 -9.39 -3.68 1.41
CA THR A 32 -8.54 -4.37 0.45
C THR A 32 -7.41 -5.09 1.17
N VAL A 33 -7.34 -6.41 1.00
CA VAL A 33 -6.19 -7.21 1.41
C VAL A 33 -5.12 -7.13 0.33
N LEU A 34 -4.00 -6.48 0.64
CA LEU A 34 -2.82 -6.48 -0.19
C LEU A 34 -1.84 -7.51 0.34
N ALA A 35 -1.57 -8.55 -0.44
CA ALA A 35 -0.54 -9.54 -0.11
C ALA A 35 0.85 -8.96 -0.41
N ALA A 36 1.65 -8.75 0.65
CA ALA A 36 3.04 -8.31 0.51
C ALA A 36 3.91 -9.49 0.05
N SER A 37 4.08 -9.62 -1.26
CA SER A 37 4.65 -10.78 -1.94
C SER A 37 6.17 -10.74 -2.12
N LYS A 38 6.84 -9.74 -1.52
CA LYS A 38 8.31 -9.69 -1.51
C LYS A 38 8.90 -11.02 -1.00
N THR A 39 9.92 -11.52 -1.69
CA THR A 39 10.60 -12.80 -1.41
C THR A 39 9.75 -14.06 -1.63
N ARG A 40 8.57 -13.93 -2.23
CA ARG A 40 7.68 -15.06 -2.53
C ARG A 40 7.77 -15.46 -3.99
N THR A 41 7.53 -16.72 -4.26
CA THR A 41 7.59 -17.26 -5.63
C THR A 41 6.33 -16.95 -6.42
N ALA A 42 6.37 -17.13 -7.74
CA ALA A 42 5.21 -16.97 -8.60
C ALA A 42 4.11 -18.00 -8.30
N GLU A 43 4.50 -19.19 -7.85
CA GLU A 43 3.60 -20.28 -7.43
C GLU A 43 2.83 -19.88 -6.17
N GLU A 44 3.52 -19.34 -5.13
CA GLU A 44 2.88 -18.85 -3.91
C GLU A 44 1.88 -17.72 -4.21
N ILE A 45 2.23 -16.80 -5.12
CA ILE A 45 1.34 -15.73 -5.57
C ILE A 45 0.13 -16.31 -6.29
N THR A 46 0.34 -17.28 -7.18
CA THR A 46 -0.75 -17.96 -7.90
C THR A 46 -1.68 -18.69 -6.95
N GLU A 47 -1.14 -19.36 -5.93
CA GLU A 47 -1.95 -20.03 -4.89
C GLU A 47 -2.78 -19.02 -4.10
N ALA A 48 -2.19 -17.90 -3.67
CA ALA A 48 -2.93 -16.85 -2.98
C ALA A 48 -4.02 -16.23 -3.87
N ALA A 49 -3.73 -16.01 -5.16
CA ALA A 49 -4.71 -15.50 -6.12
C ALA A 49 -5.90 -16.45 -6.32
N ARG A 50 -5.66 -17.75 -6.42
CA ARG A 50 -6.73 -18.78 -6.50
C ARG A 50 -7.61 -18.82 -5.25
N ASN A 51 -7.08 -18.37 -4.11
CA ASN A 51 -7.81 -18.26 -2.84
C ASN A 51 -8.40 -16.85 -2.61
N GLY A 52 -8.55 -16.03 -3.66
CA GLY A 52 -9.30 -14.77 -3.63
C GLY A 52 -8.48 -13.50 -3.40
N VAL A 53 -7.16 -13.59 -3.18
CA VAL A 53 -6.31 -12.40 -3.08
C VAL A 53 -6.09 -11.83 -4.49
N LYS A 54 -6.48 -10.59 -4.71
CA LYS A 54 -6.33 -9.92 -6.02
C LYS A 54 -5.17 -8.94 -6.05
N VAL A 55 -4.83 -8.31 -4.92
CA VAL A 55 -3.85 -7.22 -4.86
C VAL A 55 -2.55 -7.71 -4.25
N PHE A 56 -1.45 -7.54 -4.99
CA PHE A 56 -0.12 -7.95 -4.58
C PHE A 56 0.83 -6.76 -4.53
N GLY A 57 1.65 -6.69 -3.48
CA GLY A 57 2.56 -5.58 -3.24
C GLY A 57 4.02 -6.00 -3.24
N GLU A 58 4.82 -5.31 -4.04
CA GLU A 58 6.25 -5.54 -4.11
C GLU A 58 7.06 -4.37 -3.52
N ASN A 59 8.20 -4.72 -2.91
CA ASN A 59 9.11 -3.72 -2.37
C ASN A 59 10.16 -3.28 -3.38
N TYR A 60 10.59 -4.18 -4.26
CA TYR A 60 11.71 -3.97 -5.16
C TYR A 60 11.27 -4.11 -6.61
N VAL A 61 11.61 -3.10 -7.43
CA VAL A 61 11.20 -3.04 -8.83
C VAL A 61 11.72 -4.23 -9.65
N GLN A 62 12.93 -4.71 -9.40
CA GLN A 62 13.50 -5.85 -10.10
C GLN A 62 12.72 -7.14 -9.83
N GLU A 63 12.39 -7.37 -8.55
CA GLU A 63 11.58 -8.53 -8.13
C GLU A 63 10.17 -8.45 -8.72
N PHE A 64 9.57 -7.26 -8.70
CA PHE A 64 8.28 -7.00 -9.34
C PHE A 64 8.32 -7.36 -10.84
N LEU A 65 9.32 -6.87 -11.59
CA LEU A 65 9.38 -7.08 -13.04
C LEU A 65 9.46 -8.56 -13.41
N ALA A 66 10.27 -9.34 -12.71
CA ALA A 66 10.38 -10.79 -12.94
C ALA A 66 9.04 -11.50 -12.71
N LYS A 67 8.34 -11.17 -11.61
CA LYS A 67 7.03 -11.75 -11.29
C LYS A 67 5.93 -11.28 -12.25
N PHE A 68 5.94 -10.00 -12.61
CA PHE A 68 5.00 -9.42 -13.56
C PHE A 68 5.09 -10.11 -14.93
N GLU A 69 6.30 -10.41 -15.40
CA GLU A 69 6.50 -11.14 -16.65
C GLU A 69 5.99 -12.58 -16.54
N THR A 70 6.39 -13.30 -15.49
CA THR A 70 5.99 -14.69 -15.25
C THR A 70 4.48 -14.85 -15.12
N LEU A 71 3.81 -13.90 -14.45
CA LEU A 71 2.37 -13.93 -14.14
C LEU A 71 1.52 -13.09 -15.10
N SER A 72 2.08 -12.61 -16.21
CA SER A 72 1.41 -11.73 -17.19
C SER A 72 0.13 -12.31 -17.81
N HIS A 73 -0.01 -13.64 -17.79
CA HIS A 73 -1.20 -14.36 -18.24
C HIS A 73 -2.40 -14.22 -17.28
N ASN A 74 -2.16 -13.98 -16.00
CA ASN A 74 -3.22 -13.78 -15.01
C ASN A 74 -3.58 -12.29 -14.90
N LYS A 75 -4.62 -11.88 -15.61
CA LYS A 75 -5.11 -10.48 -15.66
C LYS A 75 -5.87 -10.05 -14.41
N GLU A 76 -6.17 -10.94 -13.49
CA GLU A 76 -6.84 -10.61 -12.22
C GLU A 76 -5.86 -10.11 -11.15
N ILE A 77 -4.55 -10.31 -11.36
CA ILE A 77 -3.53 -9.82 -10.44
C ILE A 77 -3.33 -8.31 -10.61
N ILE A 78 -3.61 -7.59 -9.54
CA ILE A 78 -3.43 -6.14 -9.42
C ILE A 78 -2.10 -5.89 -8.69
N TRP A 79 -1.22 -5.11 -9.30
CA TRP A 79 0.11 -4.89 -8.76
C TRP A 79 0.27 -3.51 -8.13
N HIS A 80 0.81 -3.48 -6.91
CA HIS A 80 1.19 -2.25 -6.21
C HIS A 80 2.69 -2.24 -5.89
N ILE A 81 3.29 -1.06 -5.86
CA ILE A 81 4.63 -0.85 -5.27
C ILE A 81 4.43 -0.28 -3.86
N ILE A 82 4.91 -1.00 -2.86
CA ILE A 82 4.75 -0.66 -1.44
C ILE A 82 6.07 -0.34 -0.73
N GLY A 83 7.22 -0.63 -1.36
CA GLY A 83 8.53 -0.26 -0.86
C GLY A 83 9.03 1.05 -1.43
N ARG A 84 10.12 1.57 -0.87
CA ARG A 84 10.74 2.82 -1.30
C ARG A 84 11.13 2.76 -2.78
N LEU A 85 10.56 3.64 -3.58
CA LEU A 85 10.76 3.68 -5.02
C LEU A 85 11.94 4.61 -5.37
N GLN A 86 12.98 4.03 -5.97
CA GLN A 86 14.10 4.82 -6.48
C GLN A 86 13.69 5.57 -7.76
N LYS A 87 14.09 6.84 -7.88
CA LYS A 87 13.75 7.72 -9.01
C LYS A 87 14.08 7.11 -10.38
N ASN A 88 15.25 6.49 -10.51
CA ASN A 88 15.71 5.85 -11.77
C ASN A 88 14.94 4.57 -12.12
N LYS A 89 14.12 4.03 -11.21
CA LYS A 89 13.31 2.82 -11.41
C LYS A 89 11.87 3.12 -11.83
N VAL A 90 11.40 4.35 -11.68
CA VAL A 90 10.02 4.77 -12.01
C VAL A 90 9.63 4.37 -13.43
N LYS A 91 10.49 4.60 -14.42
CA LYS A 91 10.24 4.30 -15.84
C LYS A 91 9.87 2.84 -16.13
N TYR A 92 10.27 1.90 -15.28
CA TYR A 92 10.04 0.47 -15.48
C TYR A 92 8.67 0.00 -14.99
N ILE A 93 8.05 0.74 -14.07
CA ILE A 93 6.77 0.35 -13.44
C ILE A 93 5.57 1.13 -13.96
N ILE A 94 5.75 2.32 -14.52
CA ILE A 94 4.66 3.14 -15.04
C ILE A 94 3.89 2.39 -16.13
N GLY A 95 2.56 2.26 -15.94
CA GLY A 95 1.66 1.49 -16.81
C GLY A 95 1.67 -0.02 -16.56
N LYS A 96 2.35 -0.49 -15.50
CA LYS A 96 2.36 -1.89 -15.07
C LYS A 96 1.82 -2.08 -13.66
N VAL A 97 1.74 -1.03 -12.86
CA VAL A 97 1.23 -1.05 -11.49
C VAL A 97 0.02 -0.14 -11.36
N ASP A 98 -0.91 -0.51 -10.50
CA ASP A 98 -2.16 0.21 -10.28
C ASP A 98 -2.00 1.31 -9.23
N LEU A 99 -1.09 1.12 -8.25
CA LEU A 99 -0.89 2.07 -7.16
C LEU A 99 0.55 2.05 -6.65
N ILE A 100 1.13 3.24 -6.46
CA ILE A 100 2.45 3.44 -5.84
C ILE A 100 2.21 4.03 -4.45
N HIS A 101 2.62 3.32 -3.38
CA HIS A 101 2.33 3.71 -1.99
C HIS A 101 3.36 4.64 -1.36
N SER A 102 4.55 4.75 -1.91
CA SER A 102 5.74 5.30 -1.26
C SER A 102 6.20 6.64 -1.82
N VAL A 103 5.25 7.51 -2.19
CA VAL A 103 5.62 8.87 -2.65
C VAL A 103 5.81 9.77 -1.43
N ASP A 104 7.06 10.14 -1.18
CA ASP A 104 7.50 10.87 0.02
C ASP A 104 8.01 12.29 -0.27
N GLY A 105 7.92 12.77 -1.51
CA GLY A 105 8.37 14.10 -1.88
C GLY A 105 8.05 14.49 -3.32
N ILE A 106 8.21 15.78 -3.59
CA ILE A 106 7.86 16.38 -4.88
C ILE A 106 8.73 15.83 -6.02
N GLU A 107 10.02 15.63 -5.78
CA GLU A 107 10.94 15.15 -6.80
C GLU A 107 10.58 13.76 -7.36
N LEU A 108 10.07 12.86 -6.49
CA LEU A 108 9.58 11.56 -6.95
C LEU A 108 8.27 11.71 -7.71
N ALA A 109 7.37 12.57 -7.24
CA ALA A 109 6.10 12.87 -7.90
C ALA A 109 6.33 13.46 -9.30
N GLU A 110 7.27 14.39 -9.47
CA GLU A 110 7.64 14.96 -10.79
C GLU A 110 8.14 13.90 -11.78
N ILE A 111 8.93 12.94 -11.31
CA ILE A 111 9.43 11.86 -12.16
C ILE A 111 8.28 10.91 -12.55
N ILE A 112 7.35 10.62 -11.63
CA ILE A 112 6.16 9.82 -11.93
C ILE A 112 5.30 10.57 -12.96
N GLU A 113 5.03 11.86 -12.76
CA GLU A 113 4.29 12.72 -13.71
C GLU A 113 4.92 12.67 -15.10
N LYS A 114 6.24 12.90 -15.20
CA LYS A 114 6.99 12.89 -16.45
C LYS A 114 6.82 11.57 -17.22
N HIS A 115 6.98 10.42 -16.54
CA HIS A 115 6.87 9.12 -17.19
C HIS A 115 5.43 8.72 -17.50
N SER A 116 4.47 9.16 -16.70
CA SER A 116 3.04 8.95 -16.93
C SER A 116 2.57 9.78 -18.14
N ALA A 117 2.97 11.05 -18.21
CA ALA A 117 2.70 11.93 -19.34
C ALA A 117 3.27 11.37 -20.65
N ALA A 118 4.52 10.87 -20.64
CA ALA A 118 5.16 10.28 -21.82
C ALA A 118 4.41 9.04 -22.35
N LYS A 119 3.62 8.37 -21.52
CA LYS A 119 2.77 7.22 -21.90
C LYS A 119 1.30 7.59 -22.08
N ASN A 120 0.94 8.87 -21.88
CA ASN A 120 -0.44 9.37 -21.90
C ASN A 120 -1.38 8.58 -20.98
N ILE A 121 -0.93 8.27 -19.76
CA ILE A 121 -1.72 7.57 -18.73
C ILE A 121 -1.71 8.36 -17.43
N THR A 122 -2.64 8.03 -16.52
CA THR A 122 -2.65 8.57 -15.15
C THR A 122 -2.19 7.51 -14.17
N SER A 123 -1.17 7.81 -13.37
CA SER A 123 -0.68 6.95 -12.30
C SER A 123 -1.32 7.31 -10.96
N ASN A 124 -1.87 6.32 -10.26
CA ASN A 124 -2.37 6.49 -8.91
C ASN A 124 -1.21 6.41 -7.91
N ILE A 125 -1.23 7.31 -6.93
CA ILE A 125 -0.22 7.34 -5.86
C ILE A 125 -0.86 7.49 -4.49
N LEU A 126 -0.17 7.00 -3.45
CA LEU A 126 -0.37 7.40 -2.07
C LEU A 126 0.83 8.21 -1.60
N ILE A 127 0.58 9.15 -0.71
CA ILE A 127 1.65 9.90 -0.06
C ILE A 127 2.03 9.15 1.21
N GLU A 128 3.30 8.76 1.32
CA GLU A 128 3.85 8.14 2.50
C GLU A 128 4.12 9.18 3.57
N VAL A 129 3.50 9.02 4.75
CA VAL A 129 3.64 9.95 5.88
C VAL A 129 4.45 9.31 6.99
N ASN A 130 5.52 10.00 7.43
CA ASN A 130 6.35 9.61 8.56
C ASN A 130 5.78 10.17 9.85
N LEU A 131 4.84 9.44 10.44
CA LEU A 131 4.11 9.88 11.63
C LEU A 131 4.93 9.85 12.92
N ALA A 132 6.00 9.07 12.96
CA ALA A 132 6.86 8.93 14.15
C ALA A 132 8.09 9.86 14.11
N GLY A 133 8.35 10.53 12.98
CA GLY A 133 9.53 11.39 12.81
C GLY A 133 10.86 10.62 12.80
N GLU A 134 10.84 9.31 12.53
CA GLU A 134 12.04 8.48 12.51
C GLU A 134 12.92 8.83 11.30
N LYS A 135 14.15 9.29 11.54
CA LYS A 135 15.09 9.71 10.49
C LYS A 135 15.49 8.61 9.51
N THR A 136 15.37 7.36 9.93
CA THR A 136 15.73 6.17 9.14
C THR A 136 14.61 5.66 8.24
N LYS A 137 13.38 6.12 8.44
CA LYS A 137 12.20 5.74 7.65
C LYS A 137 11.90 6.77 6.57
N GLY A 138 11.33 6.29 5.45
CA GLY A 138 10.78 7.14 4.41
C GLY A 138 9.52 7.87 4.89
N GLY A 139 8.98 8.69 4.01
CA GLY A 139 7.75 9.44 4.27
C GLY A 139 7.98 10.91 4.58
N ILE A 140 7.02 11.73 4.16
CA ILE A 140 7.00 13.17 4.48
C ILE A 140 6.52 13.39 5.91
N LEU A 141 7.06 14.37 6.60
CA LEU A 141 6.56 14.75 7.92
C LEU A 141 5.14 15.38 7.80
N PRO A 142 4.26 15.16 8.79
CA PRO A 142 2.87 15.64 8.76
C PRO A 142 2.75 17.14 8.45
N GLU A 143 3.58 17.96 9.00
CA GLU A 143 3.58 19.43 8.80
C GLU A 143 3.90 19.88 7.37
N LYS A 144 4.54 19.01 6.57
CA LYS A 144 4.87 19.27 5.16
C LYS A 144 3.86 18.69 4.19
N LEU A 145 2.92 17.87 4.67
CA LEU A 145 1.99 17.12 3.85
C LEU A 145 1.09 18.02 2.99
N THR A 146 0.51 19.06 3.57
CA THR A 146 -0.37 20.02 2.86
C THR A 146 0.37 20.70 1.71
N GLY A 147 1.63 21.10 1.92
CA GLY A 147 2.45 21.71 0.87
C GLY A 147 2.71 20.75 -0.29
N LEU A 148 3.07 19.49 -0.01
CA LEU A 148 3.28 18.47 -1.05
C LEU A 148 2.00 18.21 -1.85
N ILE A 149 0.85 18.10 -1.19
CA ILE A 149 -0.44 17.87 -1.87
C ILE A 149 -0.80 19.04 -2.77
N SER A 150 -0.56 20.28 -2.34
CA SER A 150 -0.78 21.47 -3.15
C SER A 150 0.07 21.49 -4.41
N GLU A 151 1.32 21.04 -4.33
CA GLU A 151 2.18 20.89 -5.52
C GLU A 151 1.68 19.77 -6.46
N ILE A 152 1.28 18.62 -5.89
CA ILE A 152 0.73 17.49 -6.67
C ILE A 152 -0.56 17.90 -7.42
N ASN A 153 -1.34 18.85 -6.90
CA ASN A 153 -2.52 19.39 -7.60
C ASN A 153 -2.21 19.97 -8.98
N LYS A 154 -0.97 20.41 -9.23
CA LYS A 154 -0.55 20.99 -10.50
C LYS A 154 -0.33 19.93 -11.59
N PHE A 155 -0.18 18.68 -11.21
CA PHE A 155 0.07 17.59 -12.14
C PHE A 155 -1.22 17.09 -12.80
N ARG A 156 -1.08 16.57 -14.02
CA ARG A 156 -2.20 16.10 -14.85
C ARG A 156 -2.24 14.57 -14.97
N HIS A 157 -1.09 13.93 -14.84
CA HIS A 157 -0.93 12.49 -15.04
C HIS A 157 -0.62 11.74 -13.74
N ILE A 158 -0.84 12.42 -12.60
CA ILE A 158 -0.85 11.81 -11.27
C ILE A 158 -2.19 12.05 -10.59
N LYS A 159 -2.70 11.02 -9.93
CA LYS A 159 -3.85 11.09 -9.04
C LYS A 159 -3.44 10.65 -7.64
N ALA A 160 -3.47 11.55 -6.67
CA ALA A 160 -3.35 11.18 -5.27
C ALA A 160 -4.64 10.51 -4.82
N ALA A 161 -4.56 9.24 -4.44
CA ALA A 161 -5.70 8.46 -3.97
C ALA A 161 -5.87 8.52 -2.44
N GLY A 162 -4.78 8.80 -1.71
CA GLY A 162 -4.82 8.83 -0.26
C GLY A 162 -3.42 8.86 0.37
N LEU A 163 -3.35 8.35 1.60
CA LEU A 163 -2.15 8.34 2.43
C LEU A 163 -1.70 6.92 2.77
N MET A 164 -0.41 6.75 3.00
CA MET A 164 0.18 5.53 3.52
C MET A 164 1.05 5.85 4.74
N ALA A 165 1.04 4.96 5.72
CA ALA A 165 2.00 5.02 6.83
C ALA A 165 2.48 3.63 7.24
N MET A 166 3.72 3.58 7.75
CA MET A 166 4.34 2.40 8.34
C MET A 166 4.91 2.75 9.71
N PRO A 167 4.06 2.84 10.76
CA PRO A 167 4.51 3.20 12.10
C PRO A 167 5.40 2.11 12.71
N PRO A 168 6.13 2.44 13.79
CA PRO A 168 6.86 1.46 14.59
C PRO A 168 5.91 0.45 15.24
N LEU A 169 6.27 -0.84 15.21
CA LEU A 169 5.47 -1.91 15.81
C LEU A 169 5.43 -1.83 17.36
N GLU A 170 6.53 -1.36 17.96
CA GLU A 170 6.75 -1.40 19.42
C GLU A 170 5.99 -0.33 20.21
N SER A 171 5.43 0.68 19.56
CA SER A 171 4.93 1.89 20.22
C SER A 171 3.41 2.06 20.22
N GLY A 172 2.64 0.97 20.06
CA GLY A 172 1.19 1.07 19.97
C GLY A 172 0.75 1.77 18.70
N SER A 173 0.71 1.04 17.58
CA SER A 173 0.45 1.56 16.23
C SER A 173 -0.90 2.28 16.08
N ARG A 174 -1.90 1.96 16.94
CA ARG A 174 -3.25 2.55 16.90
C ARG A 174 -3.26 4.08 16.91
N LYS A 175 -2.44 4.73 17.73
CA LYS A 175 -2.34 6.20 17.78
C LYS A 175 -1.90 6.82 16.46
N TYR A 176 -1.02 6.13 15.73
CA TYR A 176 -0.56 6.58 14.41
C TYR A 176 -1.62 6.37 13.33
N PHE A 177 -2.38 5.27 13.42
CA PHE A 177 -3.50 5.03 12.49
C PHE A 177 -4.59 6.08 12.66
N LYS A 178 -4.95 6.40 13.88
CA LYS A 178 -5.88 7.50 14.20
C LYS A 178 -5.37 8.83 13.65
N HIS A 179 -4.11 9.17 13.89
CA HIS A 179 -3.50 10.39 13.36
C HIS A 179 -3.52 10.44 11.83
N LEU A 180 -3.20 9.33 11.13
CA LEU A 180 -3.29 9.28 9.67
C LEU A 180 -4.73 9.54 9.17
N LYS A 181 -5.73 9.01 9.89
CA LYS A 181 -7.15 9.26 9.61
C LYS A 181 -7.53 10.71 9.82
N GLU A 182 -7.03 11.35 10.87
CA GLU A 182 -7.25 12.76 11.15
C GLU A 182 -6.65 13.64 10.03
N LEU A 183 -5.42 13.35 9.59
CA LEU A 183 -4.75 14.07 8.51
C LEU A 183 -5.52 14.00 7.18
N ILE A 184 -5.99 12.83 6.76
CA ILE A 184 -6.76 12.71 5.51
C ILE A 184 -8.09 13.45 5.60
N ASN A 185 -8.76 13.41 6.75
CA ASN A 185 -10.00 14.15 6.98
C ASN A 185 -9.77 15.65 6.93
N GLU A 186 -8.70 16.15 7.55
CA GLU A 186 -8.32 17.57 7.53
C GLU A 186 -8.05 18.06 6.10
N ILE A 187 -7.29 17.30 5.31
CA ILE A 187 -6.99 17.62 3.92
C ILE A 187 -8.27 17.70 3.09
N ASN A 188 -9.17 16.72 3.25
CA ASN A 188 -10.44 16.70 2.53
C ASN A 188 -11.36 17.84 2.97
N LEU A 189 -11.45 18.14 4.27
CA LEU A 189 -12.27 19.22 4.81
C LEU A 189 -11.80 20.60 4.30
N LYS A 190 -10.49 20.82 4.27
CA LYS A 190 -9.88 22.05 3.77
C LYS A 190 -9.82 22.13 2.24
N SER A 191 -10.26 21.09 1.54
CA SER A 191 -10.22 21.01 0.07
C SER A 191 -8.82 21.28 -0.50
N VAL A 192 -7.77 20.82 0.19
CA VAL A 192 -6.37 21.03 -0.23
C VAL A 192 -6.09 20.33 -1.56
N TYR A 193 -6.72 19.17 -1.80
CA TYR A 193 -6.61 18.41 -3.03
C TYR A 193 -7.84 18.61 -3.91
N LYS A 194 -7.65 18.78 -5.23
CA LYS A 194 -8.73 18.94 -6.24
C LYS A 194 -9.69 17.75 -6.33
N GLY A 195 -9.29 16.59 -5.84
CA GLY A 195 -10.11 15.39 -5.71
C GLY A 195 -10.38 15.05 -4.24
N LYS A 196 -10.92 13.87 -3.99
CA LYS A 196 -11.10 13.34 -2.64
C LYS A 196 -10.03 12.28 -2.37
N LEU A 197 -9.30 12.42 -1.28
CA LEU A 197 -8.43 11.36 -0.77
C LEU A 197 -9.28 10.39 0.03
N SER A 198 -9.27 9.10 -0.33
CA SER A 198 -10.11 8.08 0.30
C SER A 198 -9.36 6.84 0.75
N VAL A 199 -8.13 6.66 0.29
CA VAL A 199 -7.33 5.48 0.59
C VAL A 199 -6.45 5.71 1.82
N LEU A 200 -6.55 4.81 2.80
CA LEU A 200 -5.67 4.71 3.96
C LEU A 200 -4.96 3.36 3.91
N SER A 201 -3.72 3.35 3.44
CA SER A 201 -2.86 2.16 3.43
C SER A 201 -2.07 2.10 4.72
N MET A 202 -2.54 1.30 5.68
CA MET A 202 -1.92 1.15 7.00
C MET A 202 -2.27 -0.20 7.59
N GLY A 203 -1.46 -0.69 8.54
CA GLY A 203 -1.61 -2.01 9.13
C GLY A 203 -0.84 -3.10 8.37
N THR A 204 -0.19 -3.94 9.14
CA THR A 204 0.60 -5.09 8.69
C THR A 204 0.18 -6.34 9.46
N SER A 205 0.87 -7.45 9.28
CA SER A 205 0.53 -8.74 9.92
C SER A 205 0.36 -8.68 11.44
N GLY A 206 0.99 -7.72 12.13
CA GLY A 206 0.95 -7.61 13.59
C GLY A 206 -0.11 -6.65 14.14
N ASP A 207 -0.72 -5.80 13.29
CA ASP A 207 -1.55 -4.68 13.76
C ASP A 207 -2.71 -4.33 12.81
N PHE A 208 -2.99 -5.16 11.81
CA PHE A 208 -4.02 -4.88 10.82
C PHE A 208 -5.43 -4.76 11.40
N GLU A 209 -5.76 -5.51 12.46
CA GLU A 209 -7.06 -5.44 13.11
C GLU A 209 -7.28 -4.03 13.69
N ALA A 210 -6.29 -3.50 14.42
CA ALA A 210 -6.31 -2.13 14.92
C ALA A 210 -6.35 -1.10 13.78
N ALA A 211 -5.62 -1.33 12.69
CA ALA A 211 -5.66 -0.45 11.53
C ALA A 211 -7.05 -0.40 10.88
N ILE A 212 -7.74 -1.54 10.75
CA ILE A 212 -9.10 -1.61 10.23
C ILE A 212 -10.06 -0.83 11.14
N GLU A 213 -9.99 -1.03 12.44
CA GLU A 213 -10.81 -0.31 13.42
C GLU A 213 -10.61 1.20 13.35
N GLU A 214 -9.39 1.68 13.02
CA GLU A 214 -9.08 3.10 12.81
C GLU A 214 -9.32 3.58 11.36
N GLY A 215 -9.87 2.75 10.48
CA GLY A 215 -10.33 3.15 9.16
C GLY A 215 -9.40 2.82 7.99
N ALA A 216 -8.46 1.87 8.13
CA ALA A 216 -7.68 1.38 7.00
C ALA A 216 -8.60 0.91 5.86
N THR A 217 -8.26 1.27 4.63
CA THR A 217 -8.92 0.76 3.42
C THR A 217 -8.05 -0.27 2.69
N ILE A 218 -6.74 -0.21 2.91
CA ILE A 218 -5.78 -1.23 2.45
C ILE A 218 -4.94 -1.66 3.64
N ILE A 219 -4.90 -2.97 3.90
CA ILE A 219 -3.98 -3.62 4.84
C ILE A 219 -2.94 -4.42 4.08
N ARG A 220 -1.68 -4.44 4.57
CA ARG A 220 -0.55 -5.06 3.87
C ARG A 220 -0.05 -6.28 4.63
N LEU A 221 -0.47 -7.45 4.19
CA LEU A 221 -0.24 -8.71 4.89
C LEU A 221 0.82 -9.56 4.17
N GLY A 222 1.85 -9.96 4.88
CA GLY A 222 2.91 -10.84 4.36
C GLY A 222 2.93 -12.18 5.11
N THR A 223 3.54 -12.18 6.29
CA THR A 223 3.80 -13.40 7.08
C THR A 223 2.53 -14.16 7.46
N VAL A 224 1.42 -13.48 7.70
CA VAL A 224 0.14 -14.15 8.04
C VAL A 224 -0.50 -14.84 6.85
N ILE A 225 -0.18 -14.44 5.59
CA ILE A 225 -0.64 -15.11 4.37
C ILE A 225 0.31 -16.25 4.00
N PHE A 226 1.60 -15.92 3.84
CA PHE A 226 2.60 -16.81 3.23
C PHE A 226 3.42 -17.61 4.24
N GLY A 227 3.23 -17.41 5.54
CA GLY A 227 4.08 -17.98 6.57
C GLY A 227 5.43 -17.25 6.73
N VAL A 228 6.27 -17.80 7.60
CA VAL A 228 7.61 -17.28 7.89
C VAL A 228 8.47 -17.30 6.63
N ARG A 229 9.28 -16.27 6.45
CA ARG A 229 10.20 -16.20 5.30
C ARG A 229 11.25 -17.30 5.37
N PRO A 230 11.58 -17.95 4.24
CA PRO A 230 12.74 -18.81 4.23
C PRO A 230 13.99 -17.99 4.58
N PRO A 231 14.99 -18.61 5.25
CA PRO A 231 16.26 -17.95 5.50
C PRO A 231 16.86 -17.46 4.17
N LYS A 232 17.48 -16.29 4.17
CA LYS A 232 18.26 -15.86 3.00
C LYS A 232 19.47 -16.75 2.87
N ASN A 233 19.58 -17.46 1.75
CA ASN A 233 20.83 -18.07 1.33
C ASN A 233 21.85 -17.00 0.99
#